data_13898a65b841b60d4d4ecca9f3d852a4
#
_entry.id   13898a65b841b60d4d4ecca9f3d852a4
#
_cell.length_a   1.000
_cell.length_b   1.000
_cell.length_c   1.000
_cell.angle_alpha   90.00
_cell.angle_beta   90.00
_cell.angle_gamma   90.00
#
_symmetry.space_group_name_H-M   'P 1'
#
loop_
_entity.id
_entity.type
_entity.pdbx_description
1 polymer ?
#
loop_
_entity_poly.entity_id
_entity_poly.type
_entity_poly.pdbx_seq_one_letter_code
_entity_poly.pdbx_strand_id
1 'polypeptide(L)'
;MHESKLTRRRFLKGAAVASLAVTAPYVVPARARGAKGAKAIFNGKDLTDWDGYPRFWSVQDGAMTGITTKETPAPGNTFIIWRGGVLKDFELHVAWRLENHNSGIQYRSKDRGKWVVNGYQADMDGSSTYTGILYEEGGRGIVAQVGKKVTVGPNGKPKVTGTVSDAKKVKDAIKLKDWNQYVIIGRGNHLVQKINGIVTVDVTDEDEKRRAMEGILAFQLHAGGPMKVQFKDITLQVFGDE
;
A
#
# COMPACT_ATOMS: atom_id res chain seq x y z
N MET A 1 -12.57 -61.20 59.29
CA MET A 1 -11.51 -60.24 59.07
C MET A 1 -11.29 -60.11 57.60
N HIS A 2 -11.79 -59.08 56.94
CA HIS A 2 -11.11 -58.39 55.88
C HIS A 2 -11.97 -57.18 55.42
N GLU A 3 -11.45 -56.00 55.65
CA GLU A 3 -12.10 -54.75 55.36
C GLU A 3 -12.03 -54.46 53.86
N SER A 4 -13.15 -54.04 53.28
CA SER A 4 -13.19 -53.53 51.91
C SER A 4 -13.07 -52.01 51.92
N LYS A 5 -12.02 -51.48 51.27
CA LYS A 5 -11.79 -50.05 51.09
C LYS A 5 -12.64 -49.51 49.95
N LEU A 6 -13.53 -48.57 50.26
CA LEU A 6 -14.29 -47.76 49.30
C LEU A 6 -13.42 -46.70 48.69
N THR A 7 -13.27 -46.70 47.34
CA THR A 7 -12.55 -45.71 46.57
C THR A 7 -13.53 -44.60 46.11
N ARG A 8 -13.35 -43.40 46.62
CA ARG A 8 -14.13 -42.19 46.21
C ARG A 8 -13.64 -41.73 44.87
N ARG A 9 -14.46 -41.85 43.82
CA ARG A 9 -14.28 -41.17 42.54
C ARG A 9 -14.67 -39.68 42.70
N ARG A 10 -13.68 -38.77 42.58
CA ARG A 10 -13.90 -37.33 42.43
C ARG A 10 -14.32 -37.05 40.99
N PHE A 11 -15.55 -36.56 40.83
CA PHE A 11 -15.99 -35.93 39.58
C PHE A 11 -15.41 -34.50 39.51
N LEU A 12 -14.47 -34.29 38.57
CA LEU A 12 -14.04 -32.96 38.16
C LEU A 12 -15.07 -32.41 37.16
N LYS A 13 -15.87 -31.45 37.60
CA LYS A 13 -16.67 -30.62 36.68
C LYS A 13 -15.75 -29.62 36.03
N GLY A 14 -15.42 -29.81 34.75
CA GLY A 14 -14.73 -28.85 33.93
C GLY A 14 -15.68 -27.68 33.58
N ALA A 15 -15.44 -26.51 34.11
CA ALA A 15 -16.11 -25.28 33.68
C ALA A 15 -15.41 -24.84 32.36
N ALA A 16 -16.15 -24.91 31.24
CA ALA A 16 -15.73 -24.32 29.99
C ALA A 16 -15.89 -22.80 30.10
N VAL A 17 -14.78 -22.08 30.18
CA VAL A 17 -14.78 -20.63 30.07
C VAL A 17 -14.88 -20.28 28.59
N ALA A 18 -16.06 -19.89 28.15
CA ALA A 18 -16.27 -19.31 26.83
C ALA A 18 -15.68 -17.88 26.82
N SER A 19 -14.51 -17.72 26.22
CA SER A 19 -13.92 -16.40 25.98
C SER A 19 -14.73 -15.72 24.87
N LEU A 20 -15.62 -14.82 25.23
CA LEU A 20 -16.25 -13.87 24.32
C LEU A 20 -15.14 -12.89 23.86
N ALA A 21 -14.64 -13.07 22.65
CA ALA A 21 -13.82 -12.07 21.99
C ALA A 21 -14.70 -10.86 21.69
N VAL A 22 -14.63 -9.85 22.54
CA VAL A 22 -15.23 -8.53 22.28
C VAL A 22 -14.38 -7.89 21.19
N THR A 23 -14.83 -7.96 19.94
CA THR A 23 -14.26 -7.16 18.86
C THR A 23 -14.65 -5.71 19.07
N ALA A 24 -13.81 -4.94 19.74
CA ALA A 24 -14.00 -3.50 19.81
C ALA A 24 -14.03 -2.94 18.37
N PRO A 25 -14.99 -2.08 18.02
CA PRO A 25 -15.01 -1.46 16.71
C PRO A 25 -13.71 -0.69 16.51
N TYR A 26 -12.97 -0.99 15.43
CA TYR A 26 -11.74 -0.29 15.07
C TYR A 26 -12.10 1.18 14.80
N VAL A 27 -11.76 2.05 15.72
CA VAL A 27 -11.91 3.50 15.56
C VAL A 27 -10.75 3.96 14.66
N VAL A 28 -11.06 4.28 13.41
CA VAL A 28 -10.11 4.93 12.51
C VAL A 28 -9.59 6.20 13.19
N PRO A 29 -8.28 6.34 13.46
CA PRO A 29 -7.75 7.55 14.08
C PRO A 29 -8.17 8.77 13.24
N ALA A 30 -8.55 9.87 13.88
CA ALA A 30 -9.02 11.09 13.20
C ALA A 30 -8.02 11.63 12.13
N ARG A 31 -6.74 11.25 12.21
CA ARG A 31 -5.69 11.53 11.21
C ARG A 31 -5.78 10.69 9.94
N ALA A 32 -6.50 9.57 9.94
CA ALA A 32 -6.73 8.73 8.76
C ALA A 32 -8.05 9.09 8.03
N ARG A 33 -8.81 10.04 8.55
CA ARG A 33 -9.94 10.61 7.81
C ARG A 33 -9.36 11.54 6.77
N GLY A 34 -9.43 11.12 5.49
CA GLY A 34 -9.05 11.95 4.36
C GLY A 34 -9.67 13.35 4.43
N ALA A 35 -9.12 14.30 3.67
CA ALA A 35 -9.63 15.65 3.58
C ALA A 35 -11.15 15.68 3.30
N LYS A 36 -11.82 16.78 3.63
CA LYS A 36 -13.27 16.96 3.41
C LYS A 36 -13.62 16.61 1.95
N GLY A 37 -14.45 15.58 1.72
CA GLY A 37 -14.80 15.09 0.38
C GLY A 37 -14.10 13.78 -0.04
N ALA A 38 -13.16 13.23 0.76
CA ALA A 38 -12.55 11.94 0.47
C ALA A 38 -13.54 10.79 0.66
N LYS A 39 -13.51 9.80 -0.24
CA LYS A 39 -14.35 8.60 -0.23
C LYS A 39 -13.50 7.37 0.02
N ALA A 40 -14.00 6.43 0.83
CA ALA A 40 -13.41 5.11 0.92
C ALA A 40 -13.64 4.36 -0.40
N ILE A 41 -12.56 3.80 -0.97
CA ILE A 41 -12.59 3.03 -2.23
C ILE A 41 -12.27 1.55 -2.01
N PHE A 42 -12.15 1.13 -0.76
CA PHE A 42 -12.08 -0.26 -0.34
C PHE A 42 -12.99 -0.47 0.86
N ASN A 43 -13.82 -1.50 0.82
CA ASN A 43 -14.88 -1.73 1.82
C ASN A 43 -14.43 -2.58 3.02
N GLY A 44 -13.19 -3.13 2.98
CA GLY A 44 -12.63 -4.00 4.02
C GLY A 44 -13.24 -5.41 4.09
N LYS A 45 -14.13 -5.78 3.17
CA LYS A 45 -14.86 -7.06 3.20
C LYS A 45 -14.53 -7.96 2.02
N ASP A 46 -14.49 -7.40 0.83
CA ASP A 46 -14.25 -8.11 -0.43
C ASP A 46 -13.49 -7.21 -1.41
N LEU A 47 -13.19 -7.74 -2.59
CA LEU A 47 -12.47 -7.04 -3.66
C LEU A 47 -13.41 -6.40 -4.70
N THR A 48 -14.63 -6.03 -4.32
CA THR A 48 -15.54 -5.27 -5.19
C THR A 48 -14.83 -4.02 -5.70
N ASP A 49 -14.93 -3.75 -7.00
CA ASP A 49 -14.24 -2.67 -7.75
C ASP A 49 -12.70 -2.83 -7.84
N TRP A 50 -12.14 -3.97 -7.41
CA TRP A 50 -10.72 -4.27 -7.51
C TRP A 50 -10.49 -5.56 -8.29
N ASP A 51 -9.65 -5.50 -9.32
CA ASP A 51 -9.34 -6.60 -10.24
C ASP A 51 -7.87 -6.97 -10.12
N GLY A 52 -7.60 -8.11 -9.50
CA GLY A 52 -6.28 -8.68 -9.33
C GLY A 52 -6.28 -10.16 -9.64
N TYR A 53 -5.10 -10.73 -9.91
CA TYR A 53 -5.02 -12.16 -10.19
C TYR A 53 -5.54 -12.97 -8.98
N PRO A 54 -6.66 -13.70 -9.11
CA PRO A 54 -7.36 -14.30 -7.96
C PRO A 54 -6.51 -15.27 -7.14
N ARG A 55 -5.46 -15.84 -7.75
CA ARG A 55 -4.52 -16.75 -7.08
C ARG A 55 -3.74 -16.07 -5.95
N PHE A 56 -3.51 -14.76 -6.04
CA PHE A 56 -2.63 -14.02 -5.14
C PHE A 56 -3.35 -13.06 -4.21
N TRP A 57 -4.53 -12.57 -4.61
CA TRP A 57 -5.21 -11.52 -3.88
C TRP A 57 -6.46 -12.00 -3.16
N SER A 58 -6.61 -11.59 -1.91
CA SER A 58 -7.76 -11.89 -1.04
C SER A 58 -8.00 -10.76 -0.06
N VAL A 59 -9.06 -10.84 0.74
CA VAL A 59 -9.24 -9.98 1.92
C VAL A 59 -8.99 -10.82 3.17
N GLN A 60 -8.10 -10.34 4.04
CA GLN A 60 -7.77 -10.97 5.32
C GLN A 60 -7.77 -9.91 6.41
N ASP A 61 -8.52 -10.14 7.49
CA ASP A 61 -8.61 -9.24 8.65
C ASP A 61 -8.94 -7.78 8.27
N GLY A 62 -9.84 -7.59 7.31
CA GLY A 62 -10.25 -6.28 6.82
C GLY A 62 -9.22 -5.58 5.93
N ALA A 63 -8.18 -6.28 5.50
CA ALA A 63 -7.15 -5.75 4.61
C ALA A 63 -7.09 -6.51 3.28
N MET A 64 -6.98 -5.77 2.19
CA MET A 64 -6.59 -6.30 0.88
C MET A 64 -5.20 -6.90 1.01
N THR A 65 -5.06 -8.18 0.69
CA THR A 65 -3.87 -8.98 0.99
C THR A 65 -3.35 -9.67 -0.25
N GLY A 66 -2.12 -9.37 -0.64
CA GLY A 66 -1.38 -10.05 -1.69
C GLY A 66 -0.32 -10.99 -1.08
N ILE A 67 -0.29 -12.25 -1.51
CA ILE A 67 0.64 -13.27 -0.98
C ILE A 67 1.27 -14.04 -2.11
N THR A 68 2.59 -14.25 -1.99
CA THR A 68 3.32 -15.30 -2.71
C THR A 68 4.02 -16.23 -1.72
N THR A 69 4.23 -17.47 -2.11
CA THR A 69 4.97 -18.48 -1.34
C THR A 69 6.09 -19.08 -2.17
N LYS A 70 6.89 -19.95 -1.61
CA LYS A 70 7.90 -20.72 -2.37
C LYS A 70 7.26 -21.61 -3.43
N GLU A 71 6.10 -22.19 -3.12
CA GLU A 71 5.33 -23.08 -3.98
C GLU A 71 4.50 -22.31 -5.00
N THR A 72 4.22 -21.04 -4.71
CA THR A 72 3.38 -20.17 -5.54
C THR A 72 4.05 -18.80 -5.70
N PRO A 73 5.22 -18.73 -6.37
CA PRO A 73 5.87 -17.46 -6.68
C PRO A 73 5.09 -16.72 -7.76
N ALA A 74 5.16 -15.39 -7.76
CA ALA A 74 4.70 -14.60 -8.89
C ALA A 74 5.75 -14.65 -10.02
N PRO A 75 5.38 -15.04 -11.24
CA PRO A 75 6.32 -15.16 -12.37
C PRO A 75 6.82 -13.81 -12.89
N GLY A 76 6.13 -12.74 -12.57
CA GLY A 76 6.44 -11.35 -12.90
C GLY A 76 5.70 -10.42 -11.94
N ASN A 77 5.99 -9.13 -12.03
CA ASN A 77 5.21 -8.14 -11.28
C ASN A 77 3.75 -8.22 -11.70
N THR A 78 2.85 -8.37 -10.72
CA THR A 78 1.40 -8.42 -10.94
C THR A 78 0.73 -7.44 -9.99
N PHE A 79 -0.46 -6.98 -10.37
CA PHE A 79 -1.11 -5.88 -9.68
C PHE A 79 -2.56 -6.21 -9.37
N ILE A 80 -3.10 -5.60 -8.31
CA ILE A 80 -4.53 -5.46 -8.15
C ILE A 80 -4.92 -4.04 -8.55
N ILE A 81 -5.85 -3.92 -9.52
CA ILE A 81 -6.20 -2.68 -10.21
C ILE A 81 -7.56 -2.20 -9.72
N TRP A 82 -7.64 -0.95 -9.29
CA TRP A 82 -8.92 -0.33 -9.00
C TRP A 82 -9.66 0.00 -10.29
N ARG A 83 -10.90 -0.48 -10.41
CA ARG A 83 -11.77 -0.30 -11.58
C ARG A 83 -12.80 0.82 -11.42
N GLY A 84 -12.76 1.56 -10.30
CA GLY A 84 -13.72 2.62 -10.02
C GLY A 84 -13.48 3.93 -10.75
N GLY A 85 -12.40 4.06 -11.56
CA GLY A 85 -12.16 5.25 -12.38
C GLY A 85 -10.71 5.56 -12.69
N VAL A 86 -10.50 6.77 -13.18
CA VAL A 86 -9.19 7.32 -13.56
C VAL A 86 -8.81 8.43 -12.58
N LEU A 87 -7.56 8.46 -12.17
CA LEU A 87 -7.00 9.50 -11.30
C LEU A 87 -6.33 10.57 -12.16
N LYS A 88 -6.86 11.79 -12.12
CA LYS A 88 -6.26 13.01 -12.71
C LYS A 88 -5.60 13.82 -11.60
N ASP A 89 -6.34 14.68 -10.95
CA ASP A 89 -5.90 15.42 -9.78
C ASP A 89 -6.54 14.81 -8.52
N PHE A 90 -5.72 14.40 -7.55
CA PHE A 90 -6.19 13.58 -6.46
C PHE A 90 -5.30 13.70 -5.21
N GLU A 91 -5.87 13.30 -4.08
CA GLU A 91 -5.16 12.92 -2.87
C GLU A 91 -5.61 11.53 -2.45
N LEU A 92 -4.66 10.59 -2.33
CA LEU A 92 -4.87 9.21 -1.96
C LEU A 92 -4.20 8.93 -0.62
N HIS A 93 -4.94 8.32 0.30
CA HIS A 93 -4.42 7.81 1.56
C HIS A 93 -4.52 6.30 1.59
N VAL A 94 -3.47 5.61 2.01
CA VAL A 94 -3.40 4.15 2.08
C VAL A 94 -2.61 3.74 3.31
N ALA A 95 -3.23 2.94 4.19
CA ALA A 95 -2.48 2.21 5.21
C ALA A 95 -1.92 0.94 4.58
N TRP A 96 -0.61 0.70 4.77
CA TRP A 96 0.07 -0.46 4.20
C TRP A 96 1.01 -1.12 5.21
N ARG A 97 1.24 -2.42 5.04
CA ARG A 97 2.35 -3.14 5.67
C ARG A 97 2.90 -4.21 4.72
N LEU A 98 4.18 -4.50 4.84
CA LEU A 98 4.90 -5.39 3.94
C LEU A 98 5.80 -6.34 4.73
N GLU A 99 5.70 -7.62 4.43
CA GLU A 99 6.60 -8.67 4.90
C GLU A 99 7.41 -9.18 3.71
N ASN A 100 8.71 -8.93 3.72
CA ASN A 100 9.71 -9.30 2.71
C ASN A 100 9.47 -8.66 1.33
N HIS A 101 10.48 -8.70 0.46
CA HIS A 101 10.44 -8.22 -0.92
C HIS A 101 10.12 -6.73 -1.08
N ASN A 102 9.47 -6.42 -2.19
CA ASN A 102 9.10 -5.07 -2.63
C ASN A 102 7.62 -5.04 -3.02
N SER A 103 7.03 -3.87 -2.96
CA SER A 103 5.69 -3.55 -3.43
C SER A 103 5.62 -2.07 -3.82
N GLY A 104 4.47 -1.61 -4.26
CA GLY A 104 4.29 -0.21 -4.62
C GLY A 104 2.83 0.15 -4.90
N ILE A 105 2.56 1.44 -4.86
CA ILE A 105 1.28 2.02 -5.22
C ILE A 105 1.47 2.72 -6.56
N GLN A 106 0.92 2.12 -7.61
CA GLN A 106 0.87 2.68 -8.97
C GLN A 106 -0.26 3.70 -9.07
N TYR A 107 0.03 4.89 -9.61
CA TYR A 107 -0.97 5.95 -9.82
C TYR A 107 -0.72 6.67 -11.14
N ARG A 108 -1.78 7.18 -11.75
CA ARG A 108 -1.74 7.72 -13.12
C ARG A 108 -1.04 6.76 -14.10
N SER A 109 -1.25 5.47 -13.88
CA SER A 109 -0.54 4.40 -14.58
C SER A 109 -1.38 3.82 -15.71
N LYS A 110 -0.77 2.95 -16.52
CA LYS A 110 -1.40 2.30 -17.69
C LYS A 110 -1.57 0.82 -17.43
N ASP A 111 -2.80 0.31 -17.59
CA ASP A 111 -3.07 -1.11 -17.62
C ASP A 111 -2.52 -1.70 -18.93
N ARG A 112 -1.63 -2.69 -18.81
CA ARG A 112 -1.01 -3.39 -19.95
C ARG A 112 -1.71 -4.73 -20.24
N GLY A 113 -2.78 -5.02 -19.52
CA GLY A 113 -3.48 -6.30 -19.54
C GLY A 113 -2.81 -7.37 -18.67
N LYS A 114 -3.57 -8.41 -18.37
CA LYS A 114 -3.11 -9.55 -17.54
C LYS A 114 -2.51 -9.11 -16.19
N TRP A 115 -3.11 -8.08 -15.58
CA TRP A 115 -2.67 -7.46 -14.30
C TRP A 115 -1.22 -6.96 -14.32
N VAL A 116 -0.71 -6.54 -15.46
CA VAL A 116 0.56 -5.81 -15.59
C VAL A 116 0.28 -4.33 -15.73
N VAL A 117 0.98 -3.49 -14.95
CA VAL A 117 0.78 -2.05 -14.89
C VAL A 117 2.12 -1.33 -15.02
N ASN A 118 2.17 -0.26 -15.79
CA ASN A 118 3.33 0.60 -15.98
C ASN A 118 2.98 2.05 -15.67
N GLY A 119 3.87 2.77 -15.01
CA GLY A 119 3.71 4.19 -14.69
C GLY A 119 4.35 4.60 -13.38
N TYR A 120 3.92 5.72 -12.80
CA TYR A 120 4.44 6.22 -11.53
C TYR A 120 4.09 5.28 -10.38
N GLN A 121 5.08 4.99 -9.54
CA GLN A 121 4.98 4.13 -8.37
C GLN A 121 5.53 4.80 -7.12
N ALA A 122 4.71 4.90 -6.09
CA ALA A 122 5.15 5.14 -4.73
C ALA A 122 5.67 3.82 -4.16
N ASP A 123 6.97 3.69 -4.08
CA ASP A 123 7.65 2.42 -3.83
C ASP A 123 7.75 2.10 -2.33
N MET A 124 7.75 0.81 -2.01
CA MET A 124 7.96 0.29 -0.66
C MET A 124 8.70 -1.05 -0.71
N ASP A 125 9.65 -1.25 0.19
CA ASP A 125 10.39 -2.50 0.30
C ASP A 125 10.62 -2.93 1.75
N GLY A 126 10.81 -4.24 1.95
CA GLY A 126 10.98 -4.85 3.26
C GLY A 126 12.28 -4.48 3.98
N SER A 127 13.25 -3.87 3.28
CA SER A 127 14.52 -3.38 3.84
C SER A 127 14.53 -1.87 4.09
N SER A 128 13.50 -1.17 3.64
CA SER A 128 13.40 0.31 3.61
C SER A 128 14.50 1.00 2.79
N THR A 129 15.09 0.32 1.81
CA THR A 129 16.10 0.89 0.93
C THR A 129 15.45 1.79 -0.13
N TYR A 130 14.34 1.32 -0.71
CA TYR A 130 13.60 2.02 -1.77
C TYR A 130 12.28 2.63 -1.27
N THR A 131 11.87 2.32 -0.05
CA THR A 131 10.62 2.84 0.51
C THR A 131 10.60 4.37 0.49
N GLY A 132 9.62 4.94 -0.23
CA GLY A 132 9.44 6.40 -0.32
C GLY A 132 10.05 7.06 -1.54
N ILE A 133 10.70 6.33 -2.45
CA ILE A 133 11.12 6.86 -3.75
C ILE A 133 9.90 7.03 -4.67
N LEU A 134 10.03 7.88 -5.69
CA LEU A 134 9.19 7.82 -6.88
C LEU A 134 9.92 7.01 -7.95
N TYR A 135 9.32 5.87 -8.30
CA TYR A 135 9.77 5.01 -9.39
C TYR A 135 8.79 5.11 -10.57
N GLU A 136 9.25 4.85 -11.77
CA GLU A 136 8.39 4.73 -12.95
C GLU A 136 8.57 3.34 -13.57
N GLU A 137 7.62 2.45 -13.27
CA GLU A 137 7.61 1.07 -13.75
C GLU A 137 7.48 1.00 -15.26
N GLY A 138 8.42 0.30 -15.92
CA GLY A 138 8.47 0.21 -17.37
C GLY A 138 8.75 1.54 -18.09
N GLY A 139 9.27 2.54 -17.37
CA GLY A 139 9.61 3.87 -17.87
C GLY A 139 11.01 4.32 -17.51
N ARG A 140 11.12 5.46 -16.82
CA ARG A 140 12.40 6.12 -16.48
C ARG A 140 13.15 5.53 -15.28
N GLY A 141 12.56 4.52 -14.59
CA GLY A 141 13.13 3.95 -13.36
C GLY A 141 12.98 4.90 -12.17
N ILE A 142 14.06 5.10 -11.39
CA ILE A 142 14.01 6.01 -10.23
C ILE A 142 13.94 7.46 -10.71
N VAL A 143 12.80 8.10 -10.52
CA VAL A 143 12.55 9.51 -10.85
C VAL A 143 13.01 10.41 -9.70
N ALA A 144 12.77 10.02 -8.45
CA ALA A 144 13.23 10.78 -7.29
C ALA A 144 13.61 9.86 -6.13
N GLN A 145 14.77 10.15 -5.54
CA GLN A 145 15.23 9.52 -4.31
C GLN A 145 14.53 10.13 -3.09
N VAL A 146 14.48 9.35 -2.00
CA VAL A 146 13.90 9.79 -0.72
C VAL A 146 14.53 11.10 -0.23
N GLY A 147 13.68 12.01 0.24
CA GLY A 147 14.08 13.31 0.78
C GLY A 147 14.33 14.38 -0.27
N LYS A 148 14.12 14.10 -1.57
CA LYS A 148 14.49 15.02 -2.66
C LYS A 148 13.29 15.75 -3.24
N LYS A 149 13.53 17.04 -3.56
CA LYS A 149 12.75 17.79 -4.51
C LYS A 149 13.41 17.67 -5.88
N VAL A 150 12.61 17.31 -6.89
CA VAL A 150 13.11 16.99 -8.25
C VAL A 150 12.28 17.69 -9.30
N THR A 151 12.94 18.24 -10.30
CA THR A 151 12.30 18.63 -11.57
C THR A 151 12.77 17.69 -12.67
N VAL A 152 11.83 17.02 -13.34
CA VAL A 152 12.12 16.25 -14.55
C VAL A 152 12.00 17.20 -15.74
N GLY A 153 13.11 17.50 -16.38
CA GLY A 153 13.11 18.42 -17.52
C GLY A 153 12.48 17.83 -18.79
N PRO A 154 12.30 18.65 -19.85
CA PRO A 154 11.67 18.23 -21.11
C PRO A 154 12.37 17.08 -21.83
N ASN A 155 13.63 16.80 -21.48
CA ASN A 155 14.42 15.65 -21.98
C ASN A 155 14.20 14.37 -21.17
N GLY A 156 13.33 14.41 -20.12
CA GLY A 156 13.00 13.33 -19.22
C GLY A 156 14.08 12.99 -18.20
N LYS A 157 15.10 13.84 -18.03
CA LYS A 157 16.15 13.63 -17.04
C LYS A 157 15.78 14.28 -15.72
N PRO A 158 15.72 13.50 -14.61
CA PRO A 158 15.50 14.06 -13.27
C PRO A 158 16.68 14.95 -12.84
N LYS A 159 16.38 16.12 -12.28
CA LYS A 159 17.35 17.02 -11.67
C LYS A 159 16.90 17.32 -10.23
N VAL A 160 17.76 17.04 -9.26
CA VAL A 160 17.51 17.43 -7.87
C VAL A 160 17.58 18.95 -7.76
N THR A 161 16.51 19.57 -7.31
CA THR A 161 16.35 21.03 -7.15
C THR A 161 16.28 21.46 -5.68
N GLY A 162 16.20 20.47 -4.75
CA GLY A 162 16.17 20.74 -3.33
C GLY A 162 16.04 19.49 -2.48
N THR A 163 15.86 19.71 -1.18
CA THR A 163 15.63 18.66 -0.18
C THR A 163 14.31 18.95 0.51
N VAL A 164 13.44 17.93 0.68
CA VAL A 164 12.14 18.05 1.36
C VAL A 164 12.15 17.43 2.75
N SER A 165 13.05 16.49 2.99
CA SER A 165 13.26 15.86 4.29
C SER A 165 14.63 15.17 4.35
N ASP A 166 15.06 14.82 5.55
CA ASP A 166 16.20 13.93 5.77
C ASP A 166 15.79 12.48 5.49
N ALA A 167 16.51 11.82 4.59
CA ALA A 167 16.25 10.43 4.22
C ALA A 167 16.37 9.46 5.43
N LYS A 168 17.29 9.74 6.37
CA LYS A 168 17.41 8.96 7.60
C LYS A 168 16.16 9.11 8.46
N LYS A 169 15.65 10.33 8.62
CA LYS A 169 14.41 10.59 9.37
C LYS A 169 13.21 9.85 8.76
N VAL A 170 13.12 9.81 7.44
CA VAL A 170 12.07 9.01 6.75
C VAL A 170 12.22 7.54 7.08
N LYS A 171 13.44 7.00 6.93
CA LYS A 171 13.74 5.59 7.21
C LYS A 171 13.42 5.21 8.66
N ASP A 172 13.80 6.02 9.61
CA ASP A 172 13.57 5.79 11.05
C ASP A 172 12.06 5.83 11.40
N ALA A 173 11.26 6.54 10.62
CA ALA A 173 9.82 6.63 10.82
C ALA A 173 9.04 5.44 10.22
N ILE A 174 9.66 4.62 9.36
CA ILE A 174 9.04 3.44 8.75
C ILE A 174 9.00 2.32 9.78
N LYS A 175 7.81 1.79 9.99
CA LYS A 175 7.56 0.64 10.86
C LYS A 175 7.62 -0.64 10.03
N LEU A 176 8.76 -1.34 10.08
CA LEU A 176 8.94 -2.61 9.37
C LEU A 176 7.92 -3.64 9.84
N LYS A 177 7.28 -4.34 8.89
CA LYS A 177 6.25 -5.37 9.12
C LYS A 177 5.02 -4.90 9.91
N ASP A 178 4.86 -3.58 10.10
CA ASP A 178 3.72 -2.97 10.78
C ASP A 178 3.08 -1.91 9.88
N TRP A 179 1.94 -1.38 10.32
CA TRP A 179 1.15 -0.43 9.53
C TRP A 179 1.82 0.94 9.42
N ASN A 180 1.99 1.37 8.17
CA ASN A 180 2.44 2.68 7.78
C ASN A 180 1.35 3.38 6.97
N GLN A 181 1.38 4.71 6.94
CA GLN A 181 0.46 5.52 6.14
C GLN A 181 1.20 6.12 4.95
N TYR A 182 0.75 5.84 3.74
CA TYR A 182 1.11 6.60 2.54
C TYR A 182 0.06 7.67 2.25
N VAL A 183 0.53 8.86 1.86
CA VAL A 183 -0.29 9.90 1.24
C VAL A 183 0.36 10.27 -0.09
N ILE A 184 -0.42 10.20 -1.17
CA ILE A 184 0.04 10.52 -2.53
C ILE A 184 -0.86 11.62 -3.09
N ILE A 185 -0.25 12.70 -3.54
CA ILE A 185 -0.95 13.87 -4.09
C ILE A 185 -0.45 14.07 -5.51
N GLY A 186 -1.37 14.13 -6.47
CA GLY A 186 -1.12 14.55 -7.84
C GLY A 186 -1.96 15.77 -8.19
N ARG A 187 -1.34 16.87 -8.62
CA ARG A 187 -2.01 18.07 -9.14
C ARG A 187 -1.28 18.57 -10.37
N GLY A 188 -1.95 18.60 -11.51
CA GLY A 188 -1.29 18.89 -12.77
C GLY A 188 -0.06 17.99 -12.94
N ASN A 189 1.10 18.54 -13.23
CA ASN A 189 2.36 17.82 -13.34
C ASN A 189 3.17 17.74 -12.03
N HIS A 190 2.57 18.10 -10.90
CA HIS A 190 3.21 18.08 -9.59
C HIS A 190 2.76 16.87 -8.76
N LEU A 191 3.74 16.11 -8.24
CA LEU A 191 3.55 14.86 -7.51
C LEU A 191 4.24 14.95 -6.15
N VAL A 192 3.50 14.70 -5.08
CA VAL A 192 4.05 14.67 -3.71
C VAL A 192 3.71 13.35 -3.04
N GLN A 193 4.68 12.74 -2.38
CA GLN A 193 4.48 11.54 -1.58
C GLN A 193 4.88 11.80 -0.13
N LYS A 194 4.12 11.20 0.81
CA LYS A 194 4.40 11.28 2.25
C LYS A 194 4.26 9.91 2.88
N ILE A 195 5.15 9.56 3.79
CA ILE A 195 5.04 8.38 4.65
C ILE A 195 5.00 8.83 6.11
N ASN A 196 4.00 8.35 6.85
CA ASN A 196 3.81 8.67 8.28
C ASN A 196 3.87 10.18 8.55
N GLY A 197 3.35 11.01 7.62
CA GLY A 197 3.31 12.46 7.69
C GLY A 197 4.58 13.17 7.22
N ILE A 198 5.67 12.45 6.89
CA ILE A 198 6.92 13.04 6.39
C ILE A 198 6.91 13.02 4.86
N VAL A 199 7.18 14.17 4.23
CA VAL A 199 7.32 14.25 2.76
C VAL A 199 8.54 13.42 2.35
N THR A 200 8.33 12.45 1.46
CA THR A 200 9.41 11.61 0.94
C THR A 200 9.96 12.10 -0.38
N VAL A 201 9.10 12.58 -1.28
CA VAL A 201 9.48 13.21 -2.55
C VAL A 201 8.51 14.34 -2.90
N ASP A 202 9.02 15.31 -3.65
CA ASP A 202 8.29 16.43 -4.25
C ASP A 202 8.81 16.57 -5.69
N VAL A 203 7.97 16.24 -6.68
CA VAL A 203 8.41 16.13 -8.08
C VAL A 203 7.53 16.98 -8.98
N THR A 204 8.16 17.84 -9.79
CA THR A 204 7.52 18.50 -10.92
C THR A 204 8.01 17.84 -12.21
N ASP A 205 7.10 17.22 -12.97
CA ASP A 205 7.44 16.53 -14.21
C ASP A 205 7.09 17.40 -15.43
N GLU A 206 8.09 18.02 -16.02
CA GLU A 206 7.97 18.89 -17.19
C GLU A 206 8.14 18.13 -18.53
N ASP A 207 8.36 16.82 -18.49
CA ASP A 207 8.49 15.99 -19.69
C ASP A 207 7.11 15.72 -20.30
N GLU A 208 6.64 16.62 -21.12
CA GLU A 208 5.31 16.55 -21.76
C GLU A 208 5.09 15.28 -22.59
N LYS A 209 6.18 14.66 -23.08
CA LYS A 209 6.10 13.46 -23.92
C LYS A 209 5.86 12.19 -23.09
N ARG A 210 6.30 12.15 -21.84
CA ARG A 210 6.29 10.93 -21.01
C ARG A 210 5.50 11.08 -19.71
N ARG A 211 5.33 12.31 -19.19
CA ARG A 211 4.55 12.51 -17.98
C ARG A 211 3.13 12.00 -18.14
N ALA A 212 2.62 11.35 -17.10
CA ALA A 212 1.22 10.96 -17.03
C ALA A 212 0.43 12.00 -16.23
N MET A 213 -0.60 12.59 -16.86
CA MET A 213 -1.49 13.54 -16.22
C MET A 213 -2.72 12.87 -15.60
N GLU A 214 -3.01 11.63 -16.06
CA GLU A 214 -4.11 10.79 -15.57
C GLU A 214 -3.78 9.32 -15.78
N GLY A 215 -4.54 8.42 -15.15
CA GLY A 215 -4.39 6.98 -15.31
C GLY A 215 -4.99 6.20 -14.17
N ILE A 216 -4.80 4.90 -14.17
CA ILE A 216 -5.35 3.98 -13.18
C ILE A 216 -4.58 4.00 -11.86
N LEU A 217 -5.24 3.47 -10.81
CA LEU A 217 -4.65 3.11 -9.51
C LEU A 217 -4.48 1.60 -9.45
N ALA A 218 -3.32 1.14 -8.96
CA ALA A 218 -3.09 -0.27 -8.72
C ALA A 218 -2.07 -0.49 -7.59
N PHE A 219 -2.10 -1.67 -6.96
CA PHE A 219 -1.14 -2.06 -5.95
C PHE A 219 -0.34 -3.28 -6.43
N GLN A 220 0.96 -3.25 -6.21
CA GLN A 220 1.88 -4.25 -6.72
C GLN A 220 1.99 -5.45 -5.78
N LEU A 221 2.05 -6.64 -6.39
CA LEU A 221 2.67 -7.83 -5.83
C LEU A 221 3.90 -8.15 -6.67
N HIS A 222 5.09 -7.98 -6.07
CA HIS A 222 6.36 -8.07 -6.80
C HIS A 222 6.66 -9.51 -7.22
N ALA A 223 7.38 -9.66 -8.34
CA ALA A 223 7.86 -10.93 -8.86
C ALA A 223 8.67 -11.72 -7.82
N GLY A 224 8.60 -13.05 -7.89
CA GLY A 224 9.28 -13.93 -6.96
C GLY A 224 8.43 -14.24 -5.72
N GLY A 225 9.07 -14.40 -4.60
CA GLY A 225 8.43 -14.74 -3.32
C GLY A 225 9.41 -15.39 -2.36
N PRO A 226 9.02 -15.70 -1.14
CA PRO A 226 7.71 -15.42 -0.52
C PRO A 226 7.60 -13.98 -0.01
N MET A 227 6.43 -13.38 -0.14
CA MET A 227 6.09 -12.08 0.42
C MET A 227 4.63 -11.99 0.83
N LYS A 228 4.33 -11.05 1.72
CA LYS A 228 2.95 -10.65 2.04
C LYS A 228 2.88 -9.13 2.08
N VAL A 229 1.96 -8.56 1.31
CA VAL A 229 1.64 -7.13 1.36
C VAL A 229 0.17 -6.95 1.70
N GLN A 230 -0.13 -5.93 2.48
CA GLN A 230 -1.49 -5.63 2.89
C GLN A 230 -1.78 -4.14 2.79
N PHE A 231 -3.01 -3.83 2.35
CA PHE A 231 -3.51 -2.46 2.21
C PHE A 231 -4.89 -2.35 2.85
N LYS A 232 -5.15 -1.26 3.56
CA LYS A 232 -6.46 -0.94 4.13
C LYS A 232 -6.63 0.57 4.30
N ASP A 233 -7.79 1.00 4.80
CA ASP A 233 -8.10 2.40 5.06
C ASP A 233 -7.82 3.27 3.81
N ILE A 234 -8.22 2.75 2.63
CA ILE A 234 -7.93 3.36 1.34
C ILE A 234 -9.01 4.43 1.07
N THR A 235 -8.59 5.69 1.12
CA THR A 235 -9.47 6.82 0.84
C THR A 235 -8.93 7.68 -0.28
N LEU A 236 -9.81 8.12 -1.17
CA LEU A 236 -9.50 8.92 -2.35
C LEU A 236 -10.34 10.19 -2.35
N GLN A 237 -9.67 11.33 -2.51
CA GLN A 237 -10.27 12.59 -2.90
C GLN A 237 -9.86 12.91 -4.33
N VAL A 238 -10.82 13.09 -5.21
CA VAL A 238 -10.60 13.61 -6.58
C VAL A 238 -10.87 15.09 -6.53
N PHE A 239 -9.95 15.89 -7.05
CA PHE A 239 -10.13 17.33 -7.21
C PHE A 239 -10.81 17.57 -8.56
N GLY A 240 -11.85 18.40 -8.58
CA GLY A 240 -12.49 18.85 -9.82
C GLY A 240 -11.54 19.74 -10.64
N ASP A 241 -11.79 19.85 -11.94
CA ASP A 241 -11.17 20.88 -12.76
C ASP A 241 -11.65 22.24 -12.22
N GLU A 242 -10.71 23.07 -11.72
CA GLU A 242 -10.96 24.48 -11.36
C GLU A 242 -11.04 25.33 -12.62
#